data_ab7ae8d83964964d82742937339ea3ea
#
_entry.id   ab7ae8d83964964d82742937339ea3ea
#
_cell.length_a   1.000
_cell.length_b   1.000
_cell.length_c   1.000
_cell.angle_alpha   90.00
_cell.angle_beta   90.00
_cell.angle_gamma   90.00
#
_symmetry.space_group_name_H-M   'P 1'
#
loop_
_entity.id
_entity.type
_entity.pdbx_description
1 polymer ?
#
loop_
_entity_poly.entity_id
_entity_poly.type
_entity_poly.pdbx_seq_one_letter_code
_entity_poly.pdbx_strand_id
1 'polypeptide(L)'
;MEEEIAEYVKDDELCGSMDKKRTVEKNRERIEIRTAYTSDDAAWLCGREKWKNLCCIGAIRKEVEADGKRTEEWHYYISSRKLSAEELLHHARMEWAVESMHWLLDVHYGEDYCRIANKAAQQNLRRHRTTRRCVGRCLFRHLRHANSSIYLQ
;
A
#
# COMPACT_ATOMS: atom_id res chain seq x y z
N MET A 1 21.07 2.16 -2.92
CA MET A 1 20.14 1.89 -1.80
C MET A 1 18.99 0.96 -2.21
N GLU A 2 18.16 1.30 -3.20
CA GLU A 2 17.11 0.40 -3.68
C GLU A 2 17.68 -0.91 -4.22
N GLU A 3 18.71 -0.84 -5.05
CA GLU A 3 19.44 -1.99 -5.59
C GLU A 3 20.04 -2.86 -4.49
N GLU A 4 20.62 -2.27 -3.45
CA GLU A 4 21.22 -2.98 -2.32
C GLU A 4 20.16 -3.73 -1.51
N ILE A 5 19.00 -3.09 -1.26
CA ILE A 5 17.86 -3.76 -0.59
C ILE A 5 17.32 -4.89 -1.48
N ALA A 6 17.28 -4.68 -2.80
CA ALA A 6 16.83 -5.69 -3.76
C ALA A 6 17.75 -6.92 -3.77
N GLU A 7 19.06 -6.74 -3.70
CA GLU A 7 20.04 -7.82 -3.57
C GLU A 7 19.87 -8.56 -2.25
N TYR A 8 19.77 -7.80 -1.15
CA TYR A 8 19.60 -8.38 0.20
C TYR A 8 18.36 -9.25 0.33
N VAL A 9 17.22 -8.82 -0.20
CA VAL A 9 15.95 -9.55 -0.11
C VAL A 9 15.90 -10.76 -1.05
N LYS A 10 16.69 -10.77 -2.14
CA LYS A 10 16.77 -11.88 -3.09
C LYS A 10 17.77 -12.95 -2.67
N ASP A 11 18.62 -12.68 -1.70
CA ASP A 11 19.51 -13.65 -1.12
C ASP A 11 18.72 -14.61 -0.21
N ASP A 12 18.74 -15.91 -0.52
CA ASP A 12 17.94 -16.91 0.17
C ASP A 12 18.35 -17.09 1.64
N GLU A 13 19.62 -16.92 1.97
CA GLU A 13 20.13 -17.05 3.34
C GLU A 13 19.69 -15.83 4.18
N LEU A 14 19.83 -14.63 3.65
CA LEU A 14 19.46 -13.40 4.33
C LEU A 14 17.93 -13.26 4.45
N CYS A 15 17.21 -13.62 3.39
CA CYS A 15 15.75 -13.66 3.39
C CYS A 15 15.16 -14.61 4.44
N GLY A 16 15.87 -15.71 4.74
CA GLY A 16 15.46 -16.67 5.79
C GLY A 16 15.46 -16.10 7.20
N SER A 17 16.22 -15.04 7.46
CA SER A 17 16.28 -14.35 8.77
C SER A 17 15.31 -13.19 8.91
N MET A 18 14.64 -12.78 7.81
CA MET A 18 13.69 -11.67 7.80
C MET A 18 12.32 -12.08 8.35
N ASP A 19 11.63 -11.14 9.01
CA ASP A 19 10.21 -11.32 9.30
C ASP A 19 9.43 -11.32 7.97
N LYS A 20 8.48 -12.26 7.85
CA LYS A 20 7.77 -12.51 6.60
C LYS A 20 6.28 -12.67 6.81
N LYS A 21 5.49 -11.95 6.02
CA LYS A 21 4.03 -12.09 5.97
C LYS A 21 3.54 -12.22 4.54
N ARG A 22 2.74 -13.24 4.28
CA ARG A 22 2.10 -13.47 2.97
C ARG A 22 0.60 -13.31 3.08
N THR A 23 0.01 -12.62 2.10
CA THR A 23 -1.44 -12.49 1.94
C THR A 23 -1.83 -12.91 0.51
N VAL A 24 -2.99 -13.55 0.38
CA VAL A 24 -3.55 -13.98 -0.91
C VAL A 24 -4.94 -13.40 -1.02
N GLU A 25 -5.20 -12.69 -2.11
CA GLU A 25 -6.51 -12.13 -2.42
C GLU A 25 -6.98 -12.67 -3.78
N LYS A 26 -8.18 -13.23 -3.79
CA LYS A 26 -8.82 -13.69 -5.02
C LYS A 26 -9.99 -12.78 -5.34
N ASN A 27 -9.98 -12.18 -6.53
CA ASN A 27 -11.07 -11.35 -7.02
C ASN A 27 -11.46 -11.81 -8.42
N ARG A 28 -12.54 -12.58 -8.52
CA ARG A 28 -12.99 -13.23 -9.75
C ARG A 28 -11.89 -14.13 -10.36
N GLU A 29 -11.36 -13.77 -11.53
CA GLU A 29 -10.31 -14.50 -12.26
C GLU A 29 -8.89 -14.00 -11.96
N ARG A 30 -8.75 -13.04 -11.03
CA ARG A 30 -7.47 -12.47 -10.63
C ARG A 30 -7.09 -12.94 -9.23
N ILE A 31 -5.92 -13.54 -9.12
CA ILE A 31 -5.28 -13.89 -7.85
C ILE A 31 -4.14 -12.91 -7.62
N GLU A 32 -4.14 -12.26 -6.47
CA GLU A 32 -3.09 -11.34 -6.08
C GLU A 32 -2.44 -11.83 -4.78
N ILE A 33 -1.14 -12.09 -4.85
CA ILE A 33 -0.33 -12.55 -3.74
C ILE A 33 0.61 -11.40 -3.37
N ARG A 34 0.61 -11.01 -2.09
CA ARG A 34 1.58 -10.06 -1.56
C ARG A 34 2.37 -10.74 -0.46
N THR A 35 3.69 -10.65 -0.56
CA THR A 35 4.61 -11.12 0.46
C THR A 35 5.46 -9.94 0.91
N ALA A 36 5.36 -9.58 2.18
CA ALA A 36 6.22 -8.58 2.79
C ALA A 36 7.38 -9.25 3.53
N TYR A 37 8.49 -8.57 3.52
CA TYR A 37 9.72 -8.92 4.22
C TYR A 37 10.18 -7.69 4.99
N THR A 38 10.60 -7.84 6.23
CA THR A 38 11.20 -6.77 7.03
C THR A 38 12.42 -7.25 7.78
N SER A 39 13.43 -6.38 7.91
CA SER A 39 14.63 -6.63 8.70
C SER A 39 15.01 -5.37 9.48
N ASP A 40 15.36 -5.58 10.75
CA ASP A 40 15.88 -4.52 11.62
C ASP A 40 17.39 -4.29 11.37
N ASP A 41 18.04 -5.18 10.62
CA ASP A 41 19.45 -5.02 10.25
C ASP A 41 19.57 -4.12 9.01
N ALA A 42 19.76 -2.83 9.26
CA ALA A 42 20.04 -1.83 8.25
C ALA A 42 21.47 -1.27 8.36
N ALA A 43 22.36 -1.93 9.13
CA ALA A 43 23.70 -1.44 9.43
C ALA A 43 24.63 -1.46 8.19
N TRP A 44 24.42 -2.41 7.31
CA TRP A 44 25.19 -2.64 6.09
C TRP A 44 24.83 -1.68 4.94
N LEU A 45 23.72 -0.95 5.02
CA LEU A 45 23.20 -0.13 3.93
C LEU A 45 24.08 1.10 3.67
N CYS A 46 24.57 1.24 2.45
CA CYS A 46 25.37 2.39 2.04
C CYS A 46 24.56 3.69 2.08
N GLY A 47 25.17 4.74 2.62
CA GLY A 47 24.50 6.05 2.73
C GLY A 47 23.43 6.13 3.82
N ARG A 48 23.40 5.17 4.74
CA ARG A 48 22.51 5.16 5.91
C ARG A 48 22.57 6.46 6.72
N GLU A 49 23.74 7.08 6.79
CA GLU A 49 23.97 8.34 7.51
C GLU A 49 23.15 9.52 6.96
N LYS A 50 22.70 9.43 5.69
CA LYS A 50 21.85 10.43 5.06
C LYS A 50 20.39 10.35 5.55
N TRP A 51 20.02 9.22 6.17
CA TRP A 51 18.67 8.93 6.64
C TRP A 51 18.63 8.93 8.16
N LYS A 52 18.13 10.02 8.72
CA LYS A 52 18.03 10.16 10.17
C LYS A 52 17.16 9.05 10.78
N ASN A 53 17.71 8.35 11.76
CA ASN A 53 17.03 7.28 12.51
C ASN A 53 16.60 6.06 11.66
N LEU A 54 17.22 5.80 10.53
CA LEU A 54 16.96 4.57 9.78
C LEU A 54 17.25 3.34 10.65
N CYS A 55 16.26 2.49 10.88
CA CYS A 55 16.39 1.31 11.74
C CYS A 55 15.70 0.05 11.20
N CYS A 56 14.97 0.16 10.09
CA CYS A 56 14.31 -0.99 9.48
C CYS A 56 14.27 -0.83 7.97
N ILE A 57 14.47 -1.91 7.27
CA ILE A 57 14.28 -2.04 5.83
C ILE A 57 13.13 -3.01 5.57
N GLY A 58 12.47 -2.86 4.44
CA GLY A 58 11.42 -3.77 4.04
C GLY A 58 11.25 -3.86 2.54
N ALA A 59 10.61 -4.93 2.10
CA ALA A 59 10.22 -5.12 0.72
C ALA A 59 8.85 -5.78 0.65
N ILE A 60 8.09 -5.44 -0.38
CA ILE A 60 6.83 -6.12 -0.71
C ILE A 60 6.94 -6.67 -2.12
N ARG A 61 6.83 -7.97 -2.25
CA ARG A 61 6.67 -8.69 -3.50
C ARG A 61 5.19 -8.84 -3.79
N LYS A 62 4.76 -8.31 -4.91
CA LYS A 62 3.39 -8.43 -5.40
C LYS A 62 3.38 -9.29 -6.65
N GLU A 63 2.67 -10.39 -6.59
CA GLU A 63 2.47 -11.31 -7.71
C GLU A 63 0.99 -11.26 -8.10
N VAL A 64 0.71 -11.09 -9.38
CA VAL A 64 -0.64 -11.07 -9.91
C VAL A 64 -0.75 -12.12 -11.00
N GLU A 65 -1.71 -13.01 -10.83
CA GLU A 65 -2.10 -13.99 -11.85
C GLU A 65 -3.49 -13.62 -12.37
N ALA A 66 -3.56 -13.30 -13.65
CA ALA A 66 -4.79 -12.97 -14.36
C ALA A 66 -4.68 -13.41 -15.81
N ASP A 67 -5.74 -13.98 -16.35
CA ASP A 67 -5.82 -14.45 -17.76
C ASP A 67 -4.66 -15.37 -18.16
N GLY A 68 -4.20 -16.23 -17.24
CA GLY A 68 -3.08 -17.14 -17.46
C GLY A 68 -1.70 -16.46 -17.53
N LYS A 69 -1.63 -15.17 -17.26
CA LYS A 69 -0.38 -14.39 -17.16
C LYS A 69 -0.04 -14.12 -15.70
N ARG A 70 1.24 -14.26 -15.38
CA ARG A 70 1.78 -13.92 -14.06
C ARG A 70 2.69 -12.72 -14.21
N THR A 71 2.45 -11.69 -13.40
CA THR A 71 3.28 -10.51 -13.28
C THR A 71 3.82 -10.40 -11.86
N GLU A 72 5.03 -9.87 -11.72
CA GLU A 72 5.70 -9.69 -10.45
C GLU A 72 6.21 -8.27 -10.35
N GLU A 73 5.97 -7.61 -9.22
CA GLU A 73 6.43 -6.28 -8.88
C GLU A 73 7.06 -6.30 -7.49
N TRP A 74 8.14 -5.54 -7.31
CA TRP A 74 8.80 -5.34 -6.04
C TRP A 74 8.75 -3.87 -5.64
N HIS A 75 8.44 -3.63 -4.38
CA HIS A 75 8.45 -2.31 -3.76
C HIS A 75 9.35 -2.35 -2.53
N TYR A 76 10.28 -1.40 -2.42
CA TYR A 76 11.25 -1.34 -1.33
C TYR A 76 10.97 -0.17 -0.41
N TYR A 77 11.17 -0.38 0.87
CA TYR A 77 10.82 0.56 1.93
C TYR A 77 11.96 0.69 2.93
N ILE A 78 12.09 1.89 3.48
CA ILE A 78 12.96 2.18 4.61
C ILE A 78 12.12 2.81 5.72
N SER A 79 12.46 2.55 6.97
CA SER A 79 11.70 3.04 8.11
C SER A 79 12.60 3.49 9.27
N SER A 80 12.19 4.57 9.93
CA SER A 80 12.77 5.03 11.20
C SER A 80 12.12 4.35 12.41
N ARG A 81 11.15 3.46 12.19
CA ARG A 81 10.53 2.60 13.20
C ARG A 81 10.77 1.15 12.83
N LYS A 82 10.93 0.31 13.84
CA LYS A 82 10.84 -1.13 13.66
C LYS A 82 9.43 -1.49 13.22
N LEU A 83 9.31 -2.23 12.15
CA LEU A 83 8.05 -2.68 11.57
C LEU A 83 8.09 -4.19 11.38
N SER A 84 7.02 -4.85 11.78
CA SER A 84 6.77 -6.22 11.36
C SER A 84 6.32 -6.26 9.89
N ALA A 85 6.47 -7.40 9.24
CA ALA A 85 6.02 -7.60 7.87
C ALA A 85 4.49 -7.37 7.72
N GLU A 86 3.72 -7.66 8.77
CA GLU A 86 2.27 -7.39 8.81
C GLU A 86 1.97 -5.90 8.84
N GLU A 87 2.68 -5.13 9.69
CA GLU A 87 2.54 -3.68 9.75
C GLU A 87 2.95 -3.02 8.43
N LEU A 88 4.05 -3.49 7.81
CA LEU A 88 4.48 -3.00 6.51
C LEU A 88 3.39 -3.19 5.44
N LEU A 89 2.78 -4.37 5.35
CA LEU A 89 1.66 -4.63 4.44
C LEU A 89 0.47 -3.72 4.73
N HIS A 90 0.16 -3.49 5.99
CA HIS A 90 -0.94 -2.62 6.39
C HIS A 90 -0.69 -1.17 5.96
N HIS A 91 0.51 -0.64 6.23
CA HIS A 91 0.88 0.73 5.86
C HIS A 91 0.90 0.94 4.35
N ALA A 92 1.51 0.04 3.59
CA ALA A 92 1.52 0.10 2.13
C ALA A 92 0.10 0.09 1.54
N ARG A 93 -0.81 -0.69 2.10
CA ARG A 93 -2.23 -0.69 1.68
C ARG A 93 -2.93 0.64 1.99
N MET A 94 -2.62 1.25 3.11
CA MET A 94 -3.17 2.55 3.47
C MET A 94 -2.69 3.64 2.51
N GLU A 95 -1.41 3.62 2.13
CA GLU A 95 -0.82 4.54 1.15
C GLU A 95 -1.52 4.43 -0.21
N TRP A 96 -1.64 3.23 -0.75
CA TRP A 96 -2.34 3.01 -2.03
C TRP A 96 -3.82 3.37 -1.96
N ALA A 97 -4.45 3.26 -0.79
CA ALA A 97 -5.82 3.71 -0.61
C ALA A 97 -5.94 5.24 -0.67
N VAL A 98 -4.91 5.98 -0.26
CA VAL A 98 -4.84 7.45 -0.36
C VAL A 98 -4.71 7.87 -1.83
N GLU A 99 -3.82 7.23 -2.60
CA GLU A 99 -3.67 7.49 -4.03
C GLU A 99 -4.97 7.22 -4.81
N SER A 100 -5.59 6.07 -4.57
CA SER A 100 -6.89 5.74 -5.17
C SER A 100 -7.96 6.76 -4.79
N MET A 101 -7.83 7.35 -3.61
CA MET A 101 -8.71 8.38 -3.12
C MET A 101 -8.48 9.71 -3.86
N HIS A 102 -7.23 10.11 -4.08
CA HIS A 102 -6.88 11.30 -4.84
C HIS A 102 -7.37 11.17 -6.29
N TRP A 103 -7.09 10.04 -6.93
CA TRP A 103 -7.60 9.78 -8.28
C TRP A 103 -9.13 9.91 -8.38
N LEU A 104 -9.85 9.38 -7.39
CA LEU A 104 -11.32 9.50 -7.36
C LEU A 104 -11.78 10.96 -7.22
N LEU A 105 -11.06 11.79 -6.44
CA LEU A 105 -11.34 13.21 -6.28
C LEU A 105 -11.14 13.97 -7.60
N ASP A 106 -10.04 13.69 -8.26
CA ASP A 106 -9.64 14.42 -9.45
C ASP A 106 -10.48 14.01 -10.66
N VAL A 107 -10.66 12.70 -10.88
CA VAL A 107 -11.36 12.21 -12.08
C VAL A 107 -12.87 12.22 -11.93
N HIS A 108 -13.41 11.70 -10.82
CA HIS A 108 -14.87 11.62 -10.67
C HIS A 108 -15.51 12.88 -10.09
N TYR A 109 -14.81 13.57 -9.21
CA TYR A 109 -15.34 14.77 -8.57
C TYR A 109 -14.80 16.05 -9.18
N GLY A 110 -13.80 15.98 -10.07
CA GLY A 110 -13.23 17.13 -10.79
C GLY A 110 -12.79 18.24 -9.84
N GLU A 111 -12.08 17.89 -8.75
CA GLU A 111 -11.63 18.91 -7.79
C GLU A 111 -10.71 19.93 -8.44
N ASP A 112 -9.83 19.49 -9.34
CA ASP A 112 -8.91 20.34 -10.08
C ASP A 112 -9.60 21.30 -11.06
N TYR A 113 -10.82 20.98 -11.49
CA TYR A 113 -11.63 21.85 -12.36
C TYR A 113 -12.48 22.86 -11.58
N CYS A 114 -12.34 22.92 -10.25
CA CYS A 114 -13.12 23.82 -9.42
C CYS A 114 -12.65 25.27 -9.58
N ARG A 115 -13.34 26.07 -10.41
CA ARG A 115 -13.05 27.49 -10.68
C ARG A 115 -13.76 28.45 -9.71
N ILE A 116 -14.25 27.98 -8.58
CA ILE A 116 -14.94 28.82 -7.61
C ILE A 116 -13.92 29.71 -6.87
N ALA A 117 -13.97 31.01 -7.10
CA ALA A 117 -13.05 31.97 -6.45
C ALA A 117 -13.36 32.17 -4.95
N ASN A 118 -14.60 31.95 -4.53
CA ASN A 118 -15.02 32.14 -3.13
C ASN A 118 -14.55 30.96 -2.26
N LYS A 119 -13.63 31.23 -1.31
CA LYS A 119 -13.07 30.23 -0.40
C LYS A 119 -14.12 29.48 0.44
N ALA A 120 -15.16 30.19 0.91
CA ALA A 120 -16.23 29.56 1.69
C ALA A 120 -17.07 28.60 0.84
N ALA A 121 -17.37 28.97 -0.41
CA ALA A 121 -18.06 28.11 -1.36
C ALA A 121 -17.21 26.88 -1.74
N GLN A 122 -15.89 27.04 -1.92
CA GLN A 122 -14.96 25.92 -2.12
C GLN A 122 -14.98 24.94 -0.94
N GLN A 123 -14.92 25.46 0.30
CA GLN A 123 -14.96 24.63 1.49
C GLN A 123 -16.29 23.87 1.62
N ASN A 124 -17.41 24.52 1.34
CA ASN A 124 -18.72 23.89 1.37
C ASN A 124 -18.84 22.80 0.31
N LEU A 125 -18.34 23.05 -0.89
CA LEU A 125 -18.32 22.05 -1.96
C LEU A 125 -17.44 20.84 -1.60
N ARG A 126 -16.25 21.08 -1.03
CA ARG A 126 -15.38 20.03 -0.48
C ARG A 126 -16.10 19.19 0.58
N ARG A 127 -16.72 19.84 1.56
CA ARG A 127 -17.50 19.14 2.61
C ARG A 127 -18.61 18.30 2.01
N HIS A 128 -19.37 18.83 1.08
CA HIS A 128 -20.46 18.12 0.43
C HIS A 128 -19.96 16.91 -0.38
N ARG A 129 -18.84 17.04 -1.09
CA ARG A 129 -18.19 15.95 -1.81
C ARG A 129 -17.65 14.88 -0.84
N THR A 130 -17.06 15.30 0.27
CA THR A 130 -16.55 14.39 1.32
C THR A 130 -17.70 13.64 2.00
N THR A 131 -18.83 14.28 2.26
CA THR A 131 -20.01 13.63 2.86
C THR A 131 -20.62 12.59 1.92
N ARG A 132 -20.77 12.89 0.64
CA ARG A 132 -21.19 11.90 -0.38
C ARG A 132 -20.24 10.71 -0.47
N ARG A 133 -18.97 10.92 -0.24
CA ARG A 133 -17.93 9.92 -0.17
C ARG A 133 -18.10 8.97 1.02
N CYS A 134 -18.38 9.50 2.22
CA CYS A 134 -18.64 8.70 3.41
C CYS A 134 -19.85 7.80 3.19
N VAL A 135 -20.92 8.31 2.60
CA VAL A 135 -22.10 7.54 2.24
C VAL A 135 -21.77 6.46 1.19
N GLY A 136 -21.03 6.80 0.14
CA GLY A 136 -20.56 5.84 -0.87
C GLY A 136 -19.64 4.76 -0.28
N ARG A 137 -18.73 5.12 0.64
CA ARG A 137 -17.89 4.15 1.35
C ARG A 137 -18.68 3.24 2.30
N CYS A 138 -19.68 3.76 2.99
CA CYS A 138 -20.57 2.93 3.80
C CYS A 138 -21.33 1.93 2.94
N LEU A 139 -21.85 2.33 1.79
CA LEU A 139 -22.51 1.44 0.84
C LEU A 139 -21.53 0.39 0.27
N PHE A 140 -20.33 0.80 -0.15
CA PHE A 140 -19.30 -0.12 -0.64
C PHE A 140 -18.76 -1.05 0.45
N ARG A 141 -18.67 -0.59 1.69
CA ARG A 141 -18.24 -1.41 2.84
C ARG A 141 -19.31 -2.46 3.17
N HIS A 142 -20.57 -2.12 3.11
CA HIS A 142 -21.67 -3.07 3.29
C HIS A 142 -21.71 -4.14 2.19
N LEU A 143 -21.49 -3.75 0.94
CA LEU A 143 -21.40 -4.68 -0.18
C LEU A 143 -20.15 -5.57 -0.12
N ARG A 144 -19.03 -5.10 0.45
CA ARG A 144 -17.83 -5.92 0.68
C ARG A 144 -17.97 -6.85 1.88
N HIS A 145 -18.64 -6.46 2.95
CA HIS A 145 -18.89 -7.34 4.09
C HIS A 145 -19.82 -8.50 3.76
N ALA A 146 -20.73 -8.34 2.83
CA ALA A 146 -21.53 -9.45 2.30
C ALA A 146 -20.67 -10.48 1.52
N ASN A 147 -19.50 -10.10 1.00
CA ASN A 147 -18.59 -10.97 0.26
C ASN A 147 -17.29 -11.34 1.01
N SER A 148 -17.02 -10.75 2.19
CA SER A 148 -15.73 -10.92 2.90
C SER A 148 -15.77 -11.94 4.04
N SER A 149 -16.89 -12.64 4.25
CA SER A 149 -16.98 -13.71 5.29
C SER A 149 -16.25 -15.01 4.92
N ILE A 150 -15.42 -15.03 3.86
CA ILE A 150 -14.80 -16.29 3.37
C ILE A 150 -13.26 -16.29 3.46
N TYR A 151 -12.59 -15.23 3.90
CA TYR A 151 -11.12 -15.20 3.83
C TYR A 151 -10.43 -14.78 5.14
N LEU A 152 -10.54 -15.66 6.15
CA LEU A 152 -9.59 -15.76 7.26
C LEU A 152 -9.35 -17.25 7.53
N GLN A 153 -8.39 -17.82 6.84
CA GLN A 153 -7.58 -18.95 7.27
C GLN A 153 -6.15 -18.72 6.86
#